data_63dc423b47cc7f1370895e56a581760a
#
_entry.id   63dc423b47cc7f1370895e56a581760a
#
_cell.length_a   1.000
_cell.length_b   1.000
_cell.length_c   1.000
_cell.angle_alpha   90.00
_cell.angle_beta   90.00
_cell.angle_gamma   90.00
#
_symmetry.space_group_name_H-M   'P 1'
#
loop_
_entity.id
_entity.type
_entity.pdbx_description
1 polymer ?
#
loop_
_entity_poly.entity_id
_entity_poly.type
_entity_poly.pdbx_seq_one_letter_code
_entity_poly.pdbx_strand_id
1 'polypeptide(L)'
;MNKLKELGYDGVCRSAGESKHLDNAKVDIADINHELEVAIQCKHYANTPNYFKIKDECTDNRDFVLIWKKSAEAGTISKGTVAIMDVNFFYKLLDTYHKCKK
;
A
#
# COMPACT_ATOMS: atom_id res chain seq x y z
N MET A 1 -1.94 4.13 -8.59
CA MET A 1 -1.63 5.52 -8.15
C MET A 1 -2.68 6.56 -8.51
N ASN A 2 -3.44 6.34 -9.56
CA ASN A 2 -4.52 7.27 -9.90
C ASN A 2 -5.53 7.43 -8.76
N LYS A 3 -5.84 6.34 -8.07
CA LYS A 3 -6.78 6.41 -6.94
C LYS A 3 -6.25 7.28 -5.80
N LEU A 4 -4.96 7.22 -5.50
CA LEU A 4 -4.36 8.08 -4.46
C LEU A 4 -4.40 9.54 -4.88
N LYS A 5 -4.16 9.84 -6.15
CA LYS A 5 -4.27 11.20 -6.66
C LYS A 5 -5.70 11.72 -6.59
N GLU A 6 -6.68 10.87 -6.86
CA GLU A 6 -8.11 11.22 -6.70
C GLU A 6 -8.46 11.56 -5.26
N LEU A 7 -7.75 10.96 -4.29
CA LEU A 7 -7.95 11.23 -2.87
C LEU A 7 -7.20 12.46 -2.36
N GLY A 8 -6.45 13.14 -3.24
CA GLY A 8 -5.75 14.37 -2.89
C GLY A 8 -4.24 14.25 -2.72
N TYR A 9 -3.67 13.05 -2.92
CA TYR A 9 -2.22 12.85 -2.84
C TYR A 9 -1.57 13.11 -4.20
N ASP A 10 -1.45 14.38 -4.56
CA ASP A 10 -1.02 14.78 -5.91
C ASP A 10 0.44 14.44 -6.23
N GLY A 11 1.28 14.29 -5.22
CA GLY A 11 2.70 14.03 -5.39
C GLY A 11 3.12 12.56 -5.45
N VAL A 12 2.17 11.61 -5.43
CA VAL A 12 2.51 10.19 -5.41
C VAL A 12 3.09 9.72 -6.73
N CYS A 13 4.07 8.82 -6.65
CA CYS A 13 4.76 8.26 -7.82
C CYS A 13 5.38 6.91 -7.41
N ARG A 14 5.90 6.18 -8.39
CA ARG A 14 6.61 4.92 -8.10
C ARG A 14 7.97 5.22 -7.51
N SER A 15 8.33 4.57 -6.40
CA SER A 15 9.60 4.79 -5.73
C SER A 15 10.81 4.41 -6.59
N ALA A 16 10.68 3.40 -7.44
CA ALA A 16 11.77 2.92 -8.28
C ALA A 16 12.38 4.01 -9.17
N GLY A 17 11.56 4.98 -9.63
CA GLY A 17 12.04 6.07 -10.47
C GLY A 17 12.37 7.36 -9.73
N GLU A 18 11.81 7.54 -8.53
CA GLU A 18 11.83 8.84 -7.85
C GLU A 18 12.50 8.82 -6.49
N SER A 19 12.60 7.67 -5.83
CA SER A 19 13.22 7.57 -4.52
C SER A 19 13.91 6.23 -4.33
N LYS A 20 15.22 6.22 -4.52
CA LYS A 20 16.03 5.03 -4.30
C LYS A 20 15.97 4.57 -2.85
N HIS A 21 15.88 5.51 -1.90
CA HIS A 21 15.78 5.19 -0.49
C HIS A 21 14.51 4.37 -0.18
N LEU A 22 13.36 4.80 -0.67
CA LEU A 22 12.09 4.08 -0.46
C LEU A 22 12.07 2.76 -1.21
N ASP A 23 12.63 2.72 -2.43
CA ASP A 23 12.73 1.48 -3.20
C ASP A 23 13.58 0.44 -2.46
N ASN A 24 14.71 0.84 -1.90
CA ASN A 24 15.56 -0.03 -1.09
C ASN A 24 14.88 -0.47 0.21
N ALA A 25 14.00 0.34 0.78
CA ALA A 25 13.22 0.01 1.96
C ALA A 25 11.99 -0.86 1.67
N LYS A 26 11.82 -1.31 0.43
CA LYS A 26 10.67 -2.11 -0.03
C LYS A 26 9.34 -1.36 0.06
N VAL A 27 9.37 -0.08 -0.28
CA VAL A 27 8.18 0.75 -0.41
C VAL A 27 8.03 1.14 -1.87
N ASP A 28 6.92 0.77 -2.50
CA ASP A 28 6.71 0.96 -3.93
C ASP A 28 6.21 2.35 -4.31
N ILE A 29 5.65 3.09 -3.38
CA ILE A 29 5.03 4.38 -3.66
C ILE A 29 5.72 5.46 -2.84
N ALA A 30 6.21 6.49 -3.55
CA ALA A 30 6.78 7.69 -2.96
C ALA A 30 5.79 8.85 -3.08
N ASP A 31 5.93 9.86 -2.24
CA ASP A 31 5.15 11.09 -2.32
C ASP A 31 6.12 12.27 -2.23
N ILE A 32 6.28 13.01 -3.32
CA ILE A 32 7.18 14.17 -3.37
C ILE A 32 6.72 15.30 -2.44
N ASN A 33 5.45 15.32 -2.06
CA ASN A 33 4.88 16.29 -1.13
C ASN A 33 4.94 15.84 0.33
N HIS A 34 5.42 14.62 0.59
CA HIS A 34 5.53 14.05 1.94
C HIS A 34 4.22 14.02 2.72
N GLU A 35 3.09 13.89 2.04
CA GLU A 35 1.77 13.83 2.67
C GLU A 35 1.31 12.40 2.98
N LEU A 36 1.87 11.42 2.29
CA LEU A 36 1.48 10.01 2.45
C LEU A 36 2.12 9.42 3.72
N GLU A 37 1.30 9.10 4.69
CA GLU A 37 1.74 8.64 6.01
C GLU A 37 1.89 7.12 6.14
N VAL A 38 1.70 6.38 5.05
CA VAL A 38 1.77 4.92 5.05
C VAL A 38 2.82 4.43 4.07
N ALA A 39 3.47 3.31 4.41
CA ALA A 39 4.40 2.62 3.53
C ALA A 39 3.62 1.58 2.74
N ILE A 40 3.58 1.71 1.42
CA ILE A 40 2.79 0.85 0.55
C ILE A 40 3.69 -0.04 -0.28
N GLN A 41 3.49 -1.36 -0.17
CA GLN A 41 4.12 -2.37 -0.99
C GLN A 41 3.04 -3.05 -1.84
N CYS A 42 3.28 -3.20 -3.13
CA CYS A 42 2.32 -3.80 -4.05
C CYS A 42 2.83 -5.17 -4.50
N LYS A 43 1.95 -6.17 -4.51
CA LYS A 43 2.26 -7.52 -4.96
C LYS A 43 1.15 -8.04 -5.87
N HIS A 44 1.56 -8.77 -6.90
CA HIS A 44 0.65 -9.41 -7.86
C HIS A 44 0.91 -10.91 -7.85
N TYR A 45 0.18 -11.65 -7.02
CA TYR A 45 0.36 -13.09 -6.81
C TYR A 45 -0.92 -13.85 -7.05
N ALA A 46 -0.79 -15.11 -7.52
CA ALA A 46 -1.93 -16.02 -7.67
C ALA A 46 -2.47 -16.49 -6.32
N ASN A 47 -1.59 -16.70 -5.36
CA ASN A 47 -1.94 -17.16 -4.01
C ASN A 47 -1.74 -16.05 -2.99
N THR A 48 -2.40 -16.17 -1.84
CA THR A 48 -2.28 -15.20 -0.74
C THR A 48 -0.82 -14.99 -0.36
N PRO A 49 -0.33 -13.74 -0.36
CA PRO A 49 1.04 -13.47 0.02
C PRO A 49 1.28 -13.69 1.51
N ASN A 50 2.52 -13.96 1.87
CA ASN A 50 2.92 -14.01 3.29
C ASN A 50 3.16 -12.58 3.78
N TYR A 51 2.12 -11.98 4.35
CA TYR A 51 2.14 -10.60 4.83
C TYR A 51 3.28 -10.34 5.80
N PHE A 52 3.48 -11.21 6.79
CA PHE A 52 4.50 -10.99 7.83
C PHE A 52 5.91 -11.01 7.27
N LYS A 53 6.19 -11.90 6.33
CA LYS A 53 7.50 -11.94 5.66
C LYS A 53 7.75 -10.66 4.87
N ILE A 54 6.75 -10.21 4.12
CA ILE A 54 6.86 -9.00 3.30
C ILE A 54 7.02 -7.78 4.18
N LYS A 55 6.25 -7.70 5.27
CA LYS A 55 6.35 -6.60 6.23
C LYS A 55 7.74 -6.55 6.87
N ASP A 56 8.29 -7.70 7.26
CA ASP A 56 9.61 -7.77 7.90
C ASP A 56 10.74 -7.32 6.98
N GLU A 57 10.56 -7.45 5.67
CA GLU A 57 11.53 -6.97 4.68
C GLU A 57 11.45 -5.44 4.47
N CYS A 58 10.37 -4.81 4.90
CA CYS A 58 10.18 -3.37 4.78
C CYS A 58 10.88 -2.67 5.95
N THR A 59 11.81 -1.78 5.63
CA THR A 59 12.60 -1.04 6.64
C THR A 59 12.05 0.36 6.93
N ASP A 60 10.95 0.73 6.30
CA ASP A 60 10.27 2.01 6.57
C ASP A 60 9.51 1.95 7.89
N ASN A 61 9.55 3.03 8.67
CA ASN A 61 8.94 3.08 10.01
C ASN A 61 7.46 3.46 10.01
N ARG A 62 6.92 3.86 8.86
CA ARG A 62 5.50 4.21 8.77
C ARG A 62 4.62 2.97 8.87
N ASP A 63 3.33 3.17 9.13
CA ASP A 63 2.37 2.06 9.10
C ASP A 63 2.42 1.39 7.73
N PHE A 64 2.51 0.07 7.72
CA PHE A 64 2.71 -0.71 6.49
C PHE A 64 1.37 -1.23 5.96
N VAL A 65 1.15 -1.06 4.66
CA VAL A 65 -0.02 -1.61 3.95
C VAL A 65 0.46 -2.40 2.74
N LEU A 66 0.03 -3.65 2.66
CA LEU A 66 0.31 -4.50 1.52
C LEU A 66 -0.90 -4.48 0.59
N ILE A 67 -0.73 -4.00 -0.63
CA ILE A 67 -1.75 -4.04 -1.66
C ILE A 67 -1.51 -5.30 -2.48
N TRP A 68 -2.45 -6.24 -2.42
CA TRP A 68 -2.36 -7.51 -3.14
C TRP A 68 -3.40 -7.57 -4.23
N LYS A 69 -2.94 -7.69 -5.48
CA LYS A 69 -3.79 -7.99 -6.62
C LYS A 69 -3.66 -9.47 -6.91
N LYS A 70 -4.77 -10.20 -6.81
CA LYS A 70 -4.79 -11.63 -7.15
C LYS A 70 -4.64 -11.78 -8.65
N SER A 71 -3.65 -12.57 -9.08
CA SER A 71 -3.47 -12.88 -10.50
C SER A 71 -4.66 -13.69 -11.02
N ALA A 72 -5.14 -13.35 -12.21
CA ALA A 72 -6.18 -14.13 -12.86
C ALA A 72 -5.60 -15.46 -13.33
N GLU A 73 -6.37 -16.55 -13.14
CA GLU A 73 -6.03 -17.83 -13.77
C GLU A 73 -6.37 -17.76 -15.25
N ALA A 74 -5.72 -18.61 -16.06
CA ALA A 74 -5.99 -18.65 -17.50
C ALA A 74 -7.48 -18.82 -17.77
N GLY A 75 -8.04 -17.90 -18.55
CA GLY A 75 -9.47 -17.94 -18.92
C GLY A 75 -10.43 -17.40 -17.88
N THR A 76 -9.93 -16.82 -16.76
CA THR A 76 -10.79 -16.27 -15.72
C THR A 76 -10.52 -14.78 -15.53
N ILE A 77 -11.45 -14.09 -14.88
CA ILE A 77 -11.32 -12.67 -14.51
C ILE A 77 -10.66 -12.58 -13.13
N SER A 78 -9.76 -11.62 -12.95
CA SER A 78 -9.15 -11.35 -11.65
C SER A 78 -10.24 -11.03 -10.62
N LYS A 79 -10.12 -11.60 -9.41
CA LYS A 79 -11.08 -11.38 -8.32
C LYS A 79 -10.96 -10.00 -7.67
N GLY A 80 -9.92 -9.26 -7.99
CA GLY A 80 -9.76 -7.91 -7.50
C GLY A 80 -8.48 -7.68 -6.73
N THR A 81 -8.45 -6.53 -6.05
CA THR A 81 -7.29 -6.05 -5.29
C THR A 81 -7.73 -5.74 -3.88
N VAL A 82 -6.95 -6.15 -2.90
CA VAL A 82 -7.25 -5.92 -1.48
C VAL A 82 -6.07 -5.29 -0.77
N ALA A 83 -6.34 -4.64 0.34
CA ALA A 83 -5.32 -4.11 1.23
C ALA A 83 -5.20 -5.00 2.46
N ILE A 84 -3.97 -5.38 2.81
CA ILE A 84 -3.68 -6.20 3.99
C ILE A 84 -2.86 -5.33 4.95
N MET A 85 -3.29 -5.24 6.19
CA MET A 85 -2.66 -4.36 7.17
C MET A 85 -2.80 -4.93 8.58
N ASP A 86 -1.97 -4.44 9.49
CA ASP A 86 -2.09 -4.77 10.90
C ASP A 86 -3.44 -4.29 11.45
N VAL A 87 -4.07 -5.08 12.32
CA VAL A 87 -5.40 -4.76 12.83
C VAL A 87 -5.40 -3.46 13.64
N ASN A 88 -4.32 -3.14 14.33
CA ASN A 88 -4.23 -1.88 15.08
C ASN A 88 -4.25 -0.67 14.14
N PHE A 89 -3.60 -0.78 12.99
CA PHE A 89 -3.66 0.28 11.98
C PHE A 89 -5.08 0.40 11.42
N PHE A 90 -5.75 -0.71 11.17
CA PHE A 90 -7.14 -0.70 10.73
C PHE A 90 -8.04 0.04 11.73
N TYR A 91 -7.85 -0.20 13.04
CA TYR A 91 -8.61 0.53 14.06
C TYR A 91 -8.31 2.03 14.07
N LYS A 92 -7.08 2.43 13.81
CA LYS A 92 -6.72 3.85 13.65
C LYS A 92 -7.49 4.47 12.48
N LEU A 93 -7.59 3.75 11.36
CA LEU A 93 -8.34 4.23 10.20
C LEU A 93 -9.83 4.33 10.52
N LEU A 94 -10.40 3.37 11.24
CA LEU A 94 -11.81 3.44 11.65
C LEU A 94 -12.07 4.64 12.55
N ASP A 95 -11.18 4.91 13.50
CA ASP A 95 -11.31 6.05 14.39
C ASP A 95 -11.30 7.37 13.60
N THR A 96 -10.36 7.50 12.67
CA THR A 96 -10.27 8.68 11.81
C THR A 96 -11.52 8.82 10.94
N TYR A 97 -11.98 7.72 10.34
CA TYR A 97 -13.19 7.71 9.51
C TYR A 97 -14.40 8.16 10.31
N HIS A 98 -14.57 7.65 11.54
CA HIS A 98 -15.67 8.01 12.41
C HIS A 98 -15.66 9.50 12.75
N LYS A 99 -14.49 10.05 13.07
CA LYS A 99 -14.35 11.48 13.40
C LYS A 99 -14.65 12.37 12.21
N CYS A 100 -14.20 11.99 11.02
CA CYS A 100 -14.43 12.77 9.79
C CYS A 100 -15.89 12.72 9.33
N LYS A 101 -16.62 11.68 9.73
CA LYS A 101 -18.02 11.48 9.33
C LYS A 101 -19.00 12.37 10.09
N LYS A 102 -18.58 12.92 11.22
CA LYS A 102 -19.42 13.76 12.07
C LYS A 102 -19.56 15.19 11.55
#